data_2298f0f30dadff9e9f693781e54f6578
#
_entry.id   2298f0f30dadff9e9f693781e54f6578
#
_cell.length_a   1.000
_cell.length_b   1.000
_cell.length_c   1.000
_cell.angle_alpha   90.00
_cell.angle_beta   90.00
_cell.angle_gamma   90.00
#
_symmetry.space_group_name_H-M   'P 1'
#
loop_
_entity.id
_entity.type
_entity.pdbx_description
1 polymer ?
#
loop_
_entity_poly.entity_id
_entity_poly.type
_entity_poly.pdbx_seq_one_letter_code
_entity_poly.pdbx_strand_id
1 'polypeptide(L)'
;EQFTQVMNINTWANKVILDWLLTGNIQVKQIIAISTGTGVSTSKGWGAYSLSKLALNKLLTLYADEFPDTHFTALAPGLVDTAMQAYLCDENRVSVDDFPSIQKMRDAKETNNMPSAQDAAHAIINAVPRLMEIPSGSYTDMRNL
;
A
#
# COMPACT_ATOMS: atom_id res chain seq x y z
N GLU A 1 -20.63 -5.72 6.93
CA GLU A 1 -20.72 -5.49 5.47
C GLU A 1 -19.53 -4.66 4.96
N GLN A 2 -19.28 -3.48 5.50
CA GLN A 2 -18.13 -2.62 5.10
C GLN A 2 -16.76 -3.29 5.30
N PHE A 3 -16.54 -3.99 6.41
CA PHE A 3 -15.28 -4.69 6.67
C PHE A 3 -14.99 -5.76 5.60
N THR A 4 -15.98 -6.56 5.25
CA THR A 4 -15.87 -7.58 4.21
C THR A 4 -15.56 -6.96 2.86
N GLN A 5 -16.17 -5.83 2.53
CA GLN A 5 -15.90 -5.11 1.28
C GLN A 5 -14.45 -4.61 1.21
N VAL A 6 -13.93 -4.04 2.31
CA VAL A 6 -12.53 -3.59 2.39
C VAL A 6 -11.56 -4.76 2.19
N MET A 7 -11.81 -5.91 2.83
CA MET A 7 -11.01 -7.14 2.65
C MET A 7 -11.08 -7.65 1.21
N ASN A 8 -12.27 -7.67 0.61
CA ASN A 8 -12.45 -8.13 -0.76
C ASN A 8 -11.65 -7.28 -1.76
N ILE A 9 -11.67 -5.96 -1.60
CA ILE A 9 -10.95 -5.04 -2.51
C ILE A 9 -9.44 -5.07 -2.25
N ASN A 10 -9.02 -4.92 -1.00
CA ASN A 10 -7.62 -4.69 -0.68
C ASN A 10 -6.78 -5.97 -0.56
N THR A 11 -7.41 -7.13 -0.33
CA THR A 11 -6.71 -8.40 -0.12
C THR A 11 -7.09 -9.43 -1.16
N TRP A 12 -8.38 -9.82 -1.22
CA TRP A 12 -8.80 -10.95 -2.06
C TRP A 12 -8.74 -10.64 -3.55
N ALA A 13 -9.04 -9.42 -3.98
CA ALA A 13 -8.86 -9.03 -5.39
C ALA A 13 -7.38 -9.11 -5.80
N ASN A 14 -6.46 -8.70 -4.93
CA ASN A 14 -5.03 -8.85 -5.19
C ASN A 14 -4.64 -10.33 -5.32
N LYS A 15 -5.15 -11.20 -4.43
CA LYS A 15 -4.92 -12.65 -4.54
C LYS A 15 -5.35 -13.21 -5.90
N VAL A 16 -6.55 -12.84 -6.35
CA VAL A 16 -7.07 -13.31 -7.66
C VAL A 16 -6.15 -12.85 -8.81
N ILE A 17 -5.67 -11.62 -8.76
CA ILE A 17 -4.74 -11.09 -9.78
C ILE A 17 -3.39 -11.83 -9.71
N LEU A 18 -2.86 -12.07 -8.52
CA LEU A 18 -1.61 -12.80 -8.31
C LEU A 18 -1.70 -14.22 -8.83
N ASP A 19 -2.77 -14.96 -8.48
CA ASP A 19 -3.00 -16.32 -8.97
C ASP A 19 -3.02 -16.34 -10.50
N TRP A 20 -3.78 -15.43 -11.12
CA TRP A 20 -3.88 -15.35 -12.57
C TRP A 20 -2.52 -15.05 -13.26
N LEU A 21 -1.74 -14.11 -12.69
CA LEU A 21 -0.42 -13.77 -13.23
C LEU A 21 0.57 -14.94 -13.11
N LEU A 22 0.59 -15.62 -11.97
CA LEU A 22 1.63 -16.58 -11.62
C LEU A 22 1.32 -18.00 -12.13
N THR A 23 0.04 -18.33 -12.35
CA THR A 23 -0.36 -19.62 -12.94
C THR A 23 -0.50 -19.56 -14.47
N GLY A 24 -0.42 -18.36 -15.05
CA GLY A 24 -0.46 -18.16 -16.50
C GLY A 24 0.87 -18.46 -17.19
N ASN A 25 0.87 -18.37 -18.53
CA ASN A 25 2.08 -18.60 -19.35
C ASN A 25 2.98 -17.33 -19.42
N ILE A 26 2.92 -16.45 -18.43
CA ILE A 26 3.69 -15.20 -18.37
C ILE A 26 4.76 -15.33 -17.29
N GLN A 27 6.02 -15.15 -17.67
CA GLN A 27 7.09 -15.07 -16.67
C GLN A 27 7.10 -13.65 -16.05
N VAL A 28 6.71 -13.55 -14.78
CA VAL A 28 6.71 -12.30 -14.01
C VAL A 28 7.97 -12.25 -13.16
N LYS A 29 8.83 -11.24 -13.37
CA LYS A 29 10.07 -11.09 -12.61
C LYS A 29 9.87 -10.37 -11.28
N GLN A 30 8.97 -9.38 -11.25
CA GLN A 30 8.74 -8.55 -10.06
C GLN A 30 7.27 -8.17 -9.93
N ILE A 31 6.77 -8.24 -8.71
CA ILE A 31 5.44 -7.78 -8.32
C ILE A 31 5.58 -6.81 -7.15
N ILE A 32 5.06 -5.60 -7.33
CA ILE A 32 5.02 -4.56 -6.31
C ILE A 32 3.55 -4.29 -6.00
N ALA A 33 3.11 -4.65 -4.79
CA ALA A 33 1.77 -4.33 -4.34
C ALA A 33 1.79 -3.08 -3.48
N ILE A 34 0.92 -2.12 -3.79
CA ILE A 34 0.83 -0.88 -3.03
C ILE A 34 0.17 -1.15 -1.67
N SER A 35 0.97 -0.98 -0.63
CA SER A 35 0.60 -1.13 0.77
C SER A 35 0.55 0.22 1.49
N THR A 36 0.70 0.23 2.80
CA THR A 36 0.60 1.45 3.62
C THR A 36 1.35 1.29 4.95
N GLY A 37 1.84 2.37 5.50
CA GLY A 37 2.41 2.39 6.85
C GLY A 37 1.40 1.97 7.94
N THR A 38 0.08 2.14 7.73
CA THR A 38 -0.94 1.69 8.69
C THR A 38 -1.09 0.17 8.73
N GLY A 39 -0.57 -0.57 7.76
CA GLY A 39 -0.49 -2.04 7.80
C GLY A 39 0.52 -2.57 8.81
N VAL A 40 1.43 -1.71 9.32
CA VAL A 40 2.47 -2.08 10.29
C VAL A 40 2.44 -1.19 11.55
N SER A 41 1.60 -0.14 11.58
CA SER A 41 1.39 0.75 12.71
C SER A 41 -0.06 0.75 13.16
N THR A 42 -0.32 1.22 14.37
CA THR A 42 -1.67 1.35 14.93
C THR A 42 -2.17 2.78 14.86
N SER A 43 -3.43 2.96 14.44
CA SER A 43 -4.11 4.26 14.46
C SER A 43 -5.61 4.05 14.68
N LYS A 44 -6.21 4.84 15.57
CA LYS A 44 -7.65 4.84 15.81
C LYS A 44 -8.42 5.09 14.51
N GLY A 45 -9.49 4.37 14.27
CA GLY A 45 -10.38 4.51 13.11
C GLY A 45 -9.99 3.66 11.89
N TRP A 46 -8.75 3.19 11.77
CA TRP A 46 -8.23 2.50 10.57
C TRP A 46 -8.34 0.97 10.61
N GLY A 47 -9.08 0.38 11.55
CA GLY A 47 -9.04 -1.06 11.83
C GLY A 47 -9.20 -1.95 10.59
N ALA A 48 -10.30 -1.81 9.84
CA ALA A 48 -10.54 -2.62 8.64
C ALA A 48 -9.49 -2.42 7.55
N TYR A 49 -9.10 -1.15 7.30
CA TYR A 49 -8.09 -0.80 6.31
C TYR A 49 -6.72 -1.37 6.71
N SER A 50 -6.29 -1.15 7.95
CA SER A 50 -5.00 -1.65 8.46
C SER A 50 -4.92 -3.18 8.37
N LEU A 51 -5.97 -3.88 8.81
CA LEU A 51 -6.02 -5.35 8.73
C LEU A 51 -5.98 -5.85 7.30
N SER A 52 -6.67 -5.18 6.37
CA SER A 52 -6.64 -5.58 4.96
C SER A 52 -5.26 -5.41 4.33
N LYS A 53 -4.53 -4.35 4.68
CA LYS A 53 -3.17 -4.10 4.17
C LYS A 53 -2.13 -4.98 4.85
N LEU A 54 -2.29 -5.29 6.14
CA LEU A 54 -1.47 -6.30 6.82
C LEU A 54 -1.66 -7.69 6.19
N ALA A 55 -2.90 -8.06 5.88
CA ALA A 55 -3.21 -9.31 5.20
C ALA A 55 -2.59 -9.36 3.79
N LEU A 56 -2.60 -8.25 3.04
CA LEU A 56 -1.91 -8.13 1.76
C LEU A 56 -0.40 -8.31 1.92
N ASN A 57 0.23 -7.65 2.91
CA ASN A 57 1.66 -7.82 3.17
C ASN A 57 2.01 -9.29 3.45
N LYS A 58 1.22 -9.97 4.29
CA LYS A 58 1.43 -11.39 4.58
C LYS A 58 1.19 -12.27 3.36
N LEU A 59 0.21 -11.94 2.53
CA LEU A 59 -0.04 -12.64 1.27
C LEU A 59 1.20 -12.63 0.38
N LEU A 60 1.84 -11.48 0.19
CA LEU A 60 3.07 -11.37 -0.61
C LEU A 60 4.24 -12.16 -0.04
N THR A 61 4.36 -12.23 1.31
CA THR A 61 5.37 -13.08 1.95
C THR A 61 5.15 -14.56 1.61
N LEU A 62 3.89 -15.04 1.65
CA LEU A 62 3.56 -16.43 1.30
C LEU A 62 3.85 -16.73 -0.17
N TYR A 63 3.47 -15.80 -1.07
CA TYR A 63 3.75 -15.96 -2.50
C TYR A 63 5.26 -15.94 -2.81
N ALA A 64 6.05 -15.17 -2.08
CA ALA A 64 7.52 -15.19 -2.24
C ALA A 64 8.13 -16.55 -1.92
N ASP A 65 7.57 -17.27 -0.95
CA ASP A 65 7.99 -18.65 -0.62
C ASP A 65 7.52 -19.66 -1.68
N GLU A 66 6.31 -19.47 -2.25
CA GLU A 66 5.71 -20.38 -3.23
C GLU A 66 6.27 -20.16 -4.66
N PHE A 67 6.68 -18.94 -5.01
CA PHE A 67 7.13 -18.54 -6.34
C PHE A 67 8.52 -17.88 -6.30
N PRO A 68 9.60 -18.65 -6.04
CA PRO A 68 10.95 -18.11 -5.83
C PRO A 68 11.57 -17.41 -7.05
N ASP A 69 11.03 -17.65 -8.25
CA ASP A 69 11.48 -17.00 -9.48
C ASP A 69 10.88 -15.60 -9.70
N THR A 70 9.93 -15.18 -8.84
CA THR A 70 9.29 -13.88 -8.85
C THR A 70 9.65 -13.12 -7.58
N HIS A 71 10.06 -11.86 -7.72
CA HIS A 71 10.35 -11.00 -6.57
C HIS A 71 9.10 -10.22 -6.15
N PHE A 72 8.74 -10.29 -4.87
CA PHE A 72 7.55 -9.62 -4.32
C PHE A 72 7.93 -8.51 -3.35
N THR A 73 7.24 -7.37 -3.44
CA THR A 73 7.41 -6.27 -2.48
C THR A 73 6.06 -5.64 -2.12
N ALA A 74 5.78 -5.52 -0.83
CA ALA A 74 4.71 -4.68 -0.32
C ALA A 74 5.26 -3.26 -0.10
N LEU A 75 4.90 -2.32 -0.95
CA LEU A 75 5.45 -0.96 -0.95
C LEU A 75 4.45 0.05 -0.39
N ALA A 76 4.82 0.77 0.68
CA ALA A 76 4.11 1.95 1.12
C ALA A 76 4.65 3.20 0.39
N PRO A 77 3.83 3.91 -0.40
CA PRO A 77 4.27 5.10 -1.14
C PRO A 77 4.41 6.35 -0.26
N GLY A 78 3.99 6.31 1.00
CA GLY A 78 3.80 7.48 1.84
C GLY A 78 2.45 8.15 1.59
N LEU A 79 2.33 9.43 1.95
CA LEU A 79 1.17 10.26 1.60
C LEU A 79 1.33 10.74 0.16
N VAL A 80 0.27 10.65 -0.63
CA VAL A 80 0.25 11.08 -2.04
C VAL A 80 -1.00 11.91 -2.28
N ASP A 81 -0.89 13.10 -2.85
CA ASP A 81 -2.02 13.96 -3.15
C ASP A 81 -2.93 13.33 -4.21
N THR A 82 -4.05 12.80 -3.76
CA THR A 82 -5.02 12.05 -4.56
C THR A 82 -6.45 12.42 -4.13
N ALA A 83 -7.43 12.03 -4.93
CA ALA A 83 -8.85 12.20 -4.57
C ALA A 83 -9.19 11.52 -3.22
N MET A 84 -8.55 10.40 -2.88
CA MET A 84 -8.70 9.76 -1.58
C MET A 84 -8.21 10.67 -0.45
N GLN A 85 -7.04 11.28 -0.60
CA GLN A 85 -6.50 12.20 0.41
C GLN A 85 -7.33 13.48 0.51
N ALA A 86 -7.81 14.02 -0.61
CA ALA A 86 -8.71 15.15 -0.62
C ALA A 86 -10.00 14.85 0.17
N TYR A 87 -10.58 13.66 -0.01
CA TYR A 87 -11.75 13.22 0.75
C TYR A 87 -11.47 13.09 2.26
N LEU A 88 -10.34 12.47 2.62
CA LEU A 88 -9.95 12.24 4.02
C LEU A 88 -9.61 13.55 4.75
N CYS A 89 -9.01 14.51 4.05
CA CYS A 89 -8.65 15.81 4.62
C CYS A 89 -9.83 16.81 4.70
N ASP A 90 -10.97 16.51 4.08
CA ASP A 90 -12.17 17.36 4.15
C ASP A 90 -12.75 17.34 5.57
N GLU A 91 -12.73 18.50 6.25
CA GLU A 91 -13.20 18.66 7.64
C GLU A 91 -14.70 18.42 7.80
N ASN A 92 -15.48 18.63 6.73
CA ASN A 92 -16.92 18.37 6.73
C ASN A 92 -17.26 16.86 6.60
N ARG A 93 -16.29 16.03 6.27
CA ARG A 93 -16.48 14.59 6.02
C ARG A 93 -15.83 13.69 7.07
N VAL A 94 -14.66 14.07 7.55
CA VAL A 94 -13.85 13.23 8.44
C VAL A 94 -13.45 13.99 9.69
N SER A 95 -13.87 13.47 10.85
CA SER A 95 -13.55 14.03 12.15
C SER A 95 -12.16 13.60 12.64
N VAL A 96 -11.38 14.54 13.17
CA VAL A 96 -10.10 14.26 13.85
C VAL A 96 -10.32 13.47 15.14
N ASP A 97 -11.46 13.63 15.80
CA ASP A 97 -11.77 12.87 17.02
C ASP A 97 -11.93 11.37 16.75
N ASP A 98 -12.48 11.02 15.59
CA ASP A 98 -12.63 9.63 15.15
C ASP A 98 -11.35 9.08 14.51
N PHE A 99 -10.60 9.93 13.79
CA PHE A 99 -9.39 9.59 13.06
C PHE A 99 -8.27 10.59 13.39
N PRO A 100 -7.60 10.51 14.55
CA PRO A 100 -6.58 11.49 14.95
C PRO A 100 -5.41 11.64 13.98
N SER A 101 -5.10 10.59 13.21
CA SER A 101 -4.03 10.63 12.20
C SER A 101 -4.33 11.56 11.01
N ILE A 102 -5.61 11.93 10.80
CA ILE A 102 -6.01 12.85 9.73
C ILE A 102 -5.39 14.24 9.93
N GLN A 103 -5.17 14.70 11.16
CA GLN A 103 -4.51 15.98 11.39
C GLN A 103 -3.12 16.01 10.72
N LYS A 104 -2.32 14.95 10.88
CA LYS A 104 -1.02 14.84 10.21
C LYS A 104 -1.11 14.86 8.69
N MET A 105 -2.20 14.29 8.12
CA MET A 105 -2.44 14.33 6.68
C MET A 105 -2.80 15.74 6.22
N ARG A 106 -3.64 16.46 6.98
CA ARG A 106 -3.97 17.87 6.71
C ARG A 106 -2.72 18.76 6.77
N ASP A 107 -1.88 18.58 7.78
CA ASP A 107 -0.63 19.33 7.95
C ASP A 107 0.39 19.05 6.83
N ALA A 108 0.34 17.85 6.23
CA ALA A 108 1.21 17.46 5.12
C ALA A 108 0.73 17.97 3.77
N LYS A 109 -0.57 18.34 3.64
CA LYS A 109 -1.15 18.82 2.40
C LYS A 109 -0.43 20.10 1.92
N GLU A 110 -0.22 20.22 0.61
CA GLU A 110 0.51 21.32 -0.02
C GLU A 110 1.99 21.46 0.43
N THR A 111 2.56 20.40 0.99
CA THR A 111 3.97 20.32 1.35
C THR A 111 4.65 19.18 0.59
N ASN A 112 5.99 19.14 0.62
CA ASN A 112 6.76 18.04 0.04
C ASN A 112 6.52 16.69 0.72
N ASN A 113 5.82 16.65 1.87
CA ASN A 113 5.44 15.43 2.57
C ASN A 113 4.20 14.75 1.95
N MET A 114 3.51 15.42 1.03
CA MET A 114 2.39 14.90 0.25
C MET A 114 2.57 15.30 -1.23
N PRO A 115 3.51 14.63 -1.95
CA PRO A 115 3.78 14.93 -3.35
C PRO A 115 2.56 14.65 -4.23
N SER A 116 2.56 15.22 -5.44
CA SER A 116 1.56 14.92 -6.45
C SER A 116 1.56 13.43 -6.82
N ALA A 117 0.45 12.92 -7.34
CA ALA A 117 0.36 11.55 -7.83
C ALA A 117 1.42 11.25 -8.91
N GLN A 118 1.73 12.24 -9.75
CA GLN A 118 2.74 12.11 -10.80
C GLN A 118 4.17 12.00 -10.22
N ASP A 119 4.52 12.85 -9.26
CA ASP A 119 5.83 12.83 -8.62
C ASP A 119 6.03 11.54 -7.82
N ALA A 120 4.99 11.10 -7.10
CA ALA A 120 5.02 9.83 -6.39
C ALA A 120 5.19 8.63 -7.35
N ALA A 121 4.52 8.64 -8.50
CA ALA A 121 4.67 7.61 -9.52
C ALA A 121 6.09 7.59 -10.09
N HIS A 122 6.68 8.75 -10.42
CA HIS A 122 8.06 8.83 -10.88
C HIS A 122 9.04 8.31 -9.81
N ALA A 123 8.84 8.66 -8.54
CA ALA A 123 9.68 8.17 -7.45
C ALA A 123 9.60 6.64 -7.33
N ILE A 124 8.40 6.05 -7.41
CA ILE A 124 8.20 4.59 -7.37
C ILE A 124 8.89 3.92 -8.56
N ILE A 125 8.70 4.43 -9.79
CA ILE A 125 9.34 3.87 -10.99
C ILE A 125 10.86 3.88 -10.85
N ASN A 126 11.45 4.97 -10.35
CA ASN A 126 12.89 5.08 -10.13
C ASN A 126 13.39 4.13 -9.01
N ALA A 127 12.53 3.76 -8.07
CA ALA A 127 12.85 2.83 -7.00
C ALA A 127 12.75 1.35 -7.41
N VAL A 128 12.05 1.02 -8.52
CA VAL A 128 11.82 -0.37 -8.97
C VAL A 128 13.10 -1.24 -8.97
N PRO A 129 14.26 -0.79 -9.51
CA PRO A 129 15.48 -1.60 -9.46
C PRO A 129 15.98 -1.85 -8.03
N ARG A 130 15.90 -0.85 -7.15
CA ARG A 130 16.33 -0.96 -5.75
C ARG A 130 15.46 -1.90 -4.93
N LEU A 131 14.19 -2.00 -5.27
CA LEU A 131 13.27 -2.94 -4.62
C LEU A 131 13.65 -4.42 -4.86
N MET A 132 14.42 -4.72 -5.89
CA MET A 132 14.98 -6.07 -6.11
C MET A 132 16.13 -6.42 -5.17
N GLU A 133 16.73 -5.42 -4.50
CA GLU A 133 17.86 -5.60 -3.59
C GLU A 133 17.43 -5.97 -2.17
N ILE A 134 16.17 -5.73 -1.82
CA ILE A 134 15.60 -6.12 -0.52
C ILE A 134 15.05 -7.56 -0.57
N PRO A 135 14.91 -8.26 0.57
CA PRO A 135 14.38 -9.63 0.57
C PRO A 135 12.98 -9.71 -0.07
N SER A 136 12.77 -10.71 -0.95
CA SER A 136 11.44 -10.96 -1.54
C SER A 136 10.40 -11.24 -0.46
N GLY A 137 9.16 -10.78 -0.69
CA GLY A 137 8.06 -10.90 0.27
C GLY A 137 8.06 -9.87 1.40
N SER A 138 9.05 -8.94 1.43
CA SER A 138 9.12 -7.95 2.48
C SER A 138 8.24 -6.72 2.23
N TYR A 139 7.92 -6.04 3.33
CA TYR A 139 7.33 -4.70 3.32
C TYR A 139 8.44 -3.64 3.38
N THR A 140 8.27 -2.57 2.62
CA THR A 140 9.12 -1.38 2.71
C THR A 140 8.31 -0.10 2.50
N ASP A 141 8.89 1.03 2.89
CA ASP A 141 8.31 2.37 2.72
C ASP A 141 9.24 3.20 1.84
N MET A 142 8.69 3.97 0.90
CA MET A 142 9.46 4.82 0.00
C MET A 142 10.44 5.76 0.73
N ARG A 143 10.10 6.14 1.96
CA ARG A 143 10.95 7.00 2.80
C ARG A 143 12.21 6.31 3.33
N ASN A 144 12.31 4.99 3.19
CA ASN A 144 13.44 4.16 3.65
C ASN A 144 14.34 3.68 2.49
N LEU A 145 14.03 4.09 1.24
CA LEU A 145 14.75 3.70 0.04
C LEU A 145 15.82 4.71 -0.41
#